data_09bd28fc37d0b1843a4d2ae2b7517df3
#
_entry.id   09bd28fc37d0b1843a4d2ae2b7517df3
#
_cell.length_a   1.000
_cell.length_b   1.000
_cell.length_c   1.000
_cell.angle_alpha   90.00
_cell.angle_beta   90.00
_cell.angle_gamma   90.00
#
_symmetry.space_group_name_H-M   'P 1'
#
loop_
_entity.id
_entity.type
_entity.pdbx_description
1 polymer ?
#
loop_
_entity_poly.entity_id
_entity_poly.type
_entity_poly.pdbx_seq_one_letter_code
_entity_poly.pdbx_strand_id
1 'polypeptide(L)'
;MQQFTSPHTPAALATRFTTVVHKWVADGAAERAEAARRKLLTAIADREPATLNEVAAAIERGAPAVSRSVDALVRAGLVERQPDPKHRRRLALRLTSGGRDELNRSPASNQMLRTKLERLAHSELRAVERAIEILERGL
;
A
#
# COMPACT_ATOMS: atom_id res chain seq x y z
N MET A 1 34.14 22.51 19.31
CA MET A 1 32.82 22.95 19.75
C MET A 1 31.83 21.85 19.41
N GLN A 2 31.31 21.18 20.42
CA GLN A 2 30.22 20.25 20.18
C GLN A 2 28.94 21.09 20.01
N GLN A 3 28.39 21.09 18.80
CA GLN A 3 27.07 21.65 18.60
C GLN A 3 26.08 20.69 19.25
N PHE A 4 25.51 21.05 20.37
CA PHE A 4 24.36 20.38 20.96
C PHE A 4 23.17 20.58 20.01
N THR A 5 23.00 19.67 19.09
CA THR A 5 21.80 19.67 18.23
C THR A 5 20.61 19.33 19.14
N SER A 6 19.70 20.25 19.28
CA SER A 6 18.47 20.02 20.07
C SER A 6 17.79 18.74 19.58
N PRO A 7 17.35 17.85 20.50
CA PRO A 7 16.63 16.64 20.11
C PRO A 7 15.28 16.90 19.44
N HIS A 8 14.87 18.16 19.39
CA HIS A 8 13.59 18.59 18.80
C HIS A 8 13.73 19.29 17.44
N THR A 9 14.92 19.28 16.83
CA THR A 9 15.07 19.82 15.47
C THR A 9 14.31 18.94 14.46
N PRO A 10 13.81 19.51 13.36
CA PRO A 10 13.13 18.72 12.30
C PRO A 10 13.98 17.56 11.81
N ALA A 11 15.28 17.76 11.62
CA ALA A 11 16.20 16.70 11.18
C ALA A 11 16.31 15.56 12.21
N ALA A 12 16.45 15.90 13.49
CA ALA A 12 16.53 14.91 14.57
C ALA A 12 15.21 14.15 14.71
N LEU A 13 14.08 14.83 14.62
CA LEU A 13 12.75 14.20 14.67
C LEU A 13 12.51 13.29 13.45
N ALA A 14 12.90 13.71 12.26
CA ALA A 14 12.78 12.87 11.06
C ALA A 14 13.59 11.58 11.19
N THR A 15 14.83 11.65 11.69
CA THR A 15 15.67 10.47 11.92
C THR A 15 15.06 9.53 12.96
N ARG A 16 14.61 10.06 14.09
CA ARG A 16 13.99 9.28 15.16
C ARG A 16 12.68 8.64 14.69
N PHE A 17 11.85 9.38 13.97
CA PHE A 17 10.58 8.88 13.44
C PHE A 17 10.81 7.73 12.45
N THR A 18 11.73 7.91 11.51
CA THR A 18 12.09 6.86 10.53
C THR A 18 12.61 5.60 11.24
N THR A 19 13.47 5.73 12.23
CA THR A 19 13.99 4.60 13.00
C THR A 19 12.86 3.84 13.71
N VAL A 20 11.94 4.55 14.33
CA VAL A 20 10.79 3.94 15.03
C VAL A 20 9.86 3.24 14.05
N VAL A 21 9.54 3.88 12.93
CA VAL A 21 8.68 3.28 11.88
C VAL A 21 9.30 2.00 11.34
N HIS A 22 10.58 2.01 10.99
CA HIS A 22 11.28 0.81 10.49
C HIS A 22 11.30 -0.34 11.51
N LYS A 23 11.34 -0.02 12.78
CA LYS A 23 11.30 -1.04 13.85
C LYS A 23 9.95 -1.75 13.92
N TRP A 24 8.86 -1.05 13.67
CA TRP A 24 7.50 -1.56 13.88
C TRP A 24 6.77 -1.94 12.60
N VAL A 25 7.27 -1.51 11.46
CA VAL A 25 6.73 -1.89 10.14
C VAL A 25 7.62 -2.97 9.55
N ALA A 26 7.05 -4.11 9.24
CA ALA A 26 7.78 -5.19 8.60
C ALA A 26 8.20 -4.77 7.19
N ASP A 27 9.48 -4.97 6.85
CA ASP A 27 10.07 -4.60 5.56
C ASP A 27 10.85 -5.78 4.96
N GLY A 28 10.19 -6.93 4.87
CA GLY A 28 10.73 -8.12 4.25
C GLY A 28 10.29 -8.30 2.80
N ALA A 29 10.80 -9.34 2.15
CA ALA A 29 10.44 -9.67 0.77
C ALA A 29 8.93 -9.99 0.64
N ALA A 30 8.35 -10.68 1.62
CA ALA A 30 6.92 -11.01 1.64
C ALA A 30 6.06 -9.74 1.75
N GLU A 31 6.46 -8.80 2.59
CA GLU A 31 5.76 -7.53 2.78
C GLU A 31 5.84 -6.64 1.54
N ARG A 32 6.99 -6.61 0.86
CA ARG A 32 7.14 -5.91 -0.42
C ARG A 32 6.28 -6.53 -1.51
N ALA A 33 6.20 -7.85 -1.56
CA ALA A 33 5.34 -8.57 -2.50
C ALA A 33 3.85 -8.27 -2.23
N GLU A 34 3.43 -8.24 -0.98
CA GLU A 34 2.07 -7.87 -0.58
C GLU A 34 1.76 -6.43 -0.97
N ALA A 35 2.66 -5.49 -0.69
CA ALA A 35 2.50 -4.08 -1.05
C ALA A 35 2.36 -3.91 -2.58
N ALA A 36 3.19 -4.60 -3.36
CA ALA A 36 3.12 -4.59 -4.82
C ALA A 36 1.79 -5.16 -5.33
N ARG A 37 1.31 -6.25 -4.75
CA ARG A 37 0.01 -6.86 -5.07
C ARG A 37 -1.14 -5.91 -4.76
N ARG A 38 -1.14 -5.28 -3.60
CA ARG A 38 -2.17 -4.29 -3.23
C ARG A 38 -2.18 -3.08 -4.15
N LYS A 39 -1.01 -2.59 -4.54
CA LYS A 39 -0.88 -1.49 -5.50
C LYS A 39 -1.52 -1.85 -6.84
N LEU A 40 -1.30 -3.06 -7.31
CA LEU A 40 -1.88 -3.56 -8.55
C LEU A 40 -3.40 -3.72 -8.45
N LEU A 41 -3.89 -4.32 -7.36
CA LEU A 41 -5.33 -4.45 -7.10
C LEU A 41 -6.03 -3.09 -7.01
N THR A 42 -5.42 -2.12 -6.35
CA THR A 42 -5.94 -0.75 -6.25
C THR A 42 -6.01 -0.08 -7.63
N ALA A 43 -4.97 -0.21 -8.44
CA ALA A 43 -4.95 0.33 -9.78
C ALA A 43 -6.06 -0.24 -10.68
N ILE A 44 -6.37 -1.52 -10.53
CA ILE A 44 -7.49 -2.16 -11.22
C ILE A 44 -8.83 -1.64 -10.69
N ALA A 45 -8.99 -1.62 -9.36
CA ALA A 45 -10.23 -1.18 -8.70
C ALA A 45 -10.62 0.25 -9.10
N ASP A 46 -9.65 1.14 -9.19
CA ASP A 46 -9.87 2.56 -9.52
C ASP A 46 -10.31 2.78 -10.99
N ARG A 47 -10.13 1.77 -11.84
CA ARG A 47 -10.34 1.89 -13.30
C ARG A 47 -11.24 0.82 -13.88
N GLU A 48 -11.99 0.10 -13.07
CA GLU A 48 -12.86 -1.00 -13.53
C GLU A 48 -13.93 -0.54 -14.55
N PRO A 49 -14.05 -1.20 -15.66
CA PRO A 49 -13.19 -2.24 -16.22
C PRO A 49 -11.88 -1.65 -16.75
N ALA A 50 -10.75 -2.19 -16.31
CA ALA A 50 -9.42 -1.66 -16.62
C ALA A 50 -8.71 -2.47 -17.71
N THR A 51 -8.12 -1.79 -18.69
CA THR A 51 -7.21 -2.46 -19.63
C THR A 51 -5.84 -2.68 -19.01
N LEU A 52 -5.11 -3.67 -19.50
CA LEU A 52 -3.75 -3.95 -19.05
C LEU A 52 -2.84 -2.72 -19.18
N ASN A 53 -2.96 -1.99 -20.31
CA ASN A 53 -2.16 -0.80 -20.56
C ASN A 53 -2.49 0.35 -19.60
N GLU A 54 -3.75 0.56 -19.25
CA GLU A 54 -4.16 1.54 -18.25
C GLU A 54 -3.56 1.23 -16.88
N VAL A 55 -3.60 -0.03 -16.48
CA VAL A 55 -3.03 -0.48 -15.20
C VAL A 55 -1.50 -0.32 -15.20
N ALA A 56 -0.83 -0.72 -16.28
CA ALA A 56 0.61 -0.57 -16.43
C ALA A 56 1.05 0.90 -16.34
N ALA A 57 0.33 1.79 -17.00
CA ALA A 57 0.58 3.24 -16.92
C ALA A 57 0.39 3.77 -15.50
N ALA A 58 -0.66 3.33 -14.81
CA ALA A 58 -0.98 3.78 -13.45
C ALA A 58 0.08 3.39 -12.42
N ILE A 59 0.70 2.23 -12.56
CA ILE A 59 1.75 1.76 -11.65
C ILE A 59 3.16 2.02 -12.18
N GLU A 60 3.28 2.67 -13.35
CA GLU A 60 4.56 3.03 -13.98
C GLU A 60 5.48 1.83 -14.21
N ARG A 61 4.91 0.73 -14.71
CA ARG A 61 5.64 -0.51 -15.03
C ARG A 61 5.35 -0.95 -16.46
N GLY A 62 6.29 -1.70 -17.03
CA GLY A 62 6.14 -2.26 -18.38
C GLY A 62 4.98 -3.26 -18.46
N ALA A 63 4.23 -3.21 -19.57
CA ALA A 63 3.08 -4.09 -19.82
C ALA A 63 3.40 -5.59 -19.68
N PRO A 64 4.56 -6.12 -20.16
CA PRO A 64 4.88 -7.53 -19.98
C PRO A 64 5.01 -7.97 -18.52
N ALA A 65 5.61 -7.14 -17.67
CA ALA A 65 5.74 -7.42 -16.25
C ALA A 65 4.38 -7.38 -15.53
N VAL A 66 3.55 -6.38 -15.88
CA VAL A 66 2.18 -6.25 -15.36
C VAL A 66 1.32 -7.42 -15.80
N SER A 67 1.43 -7.86 -17.04
CA SER A 67 0.71 -9.02 -17.55
C SER A 67 1.00 -10.28 -16.73
N ARG A 68 2.26 -10.54 -16.40
CA ARG A 68 2.64 -11.68 -15.56
C ARG A 68 2.07 -11.57 -14.14
N SER A 69 2.11 -10.38 -13.57
CA SER A 69 1.54 -10.14 -12.24
C SER A 69 0.01 -10.29 -12.24
N VAL A 70 -0.66 -9.82 -13.27
CA VAL A 70 -2.11 -10.00 -13.46
C VAL A 70 -2.46 -11.48 -13.61
N ASP A 71 -1.68 -12.25 -14.38
CA ASP A 71 -1.89 -13.70 -14.52
C ASP A 71 -1.84 -14.40 -13.16
N ALA A 72 -0.92 -14.00 -12.29
CA ALA A 72 -0.83 -14.53 -10.94
C ALA A 72 -2.07 -14.18 -10.10
N LEU A 73 -2.59 -12.96 -10.22
CA LEU A 73 -3.80 -12.53 -9.52
C LEU A 73 -5.05 -13.28 -10.03
N VAL A 74 -5.13 -13.54 -11.32
CA VAL A 74 -6.23 -14.34 -11.91
C VAL A 74 -6.18 -15.77 -11.38
N ARG A 75 -5.00 -16.40 -11.33
CA ARG A 75 -4.83 -17.73 -10.74
C ARG A 75 -5.17 -17.79 -9.27
N ALA A 76 -4.90 -16.70 -8.54
CA ALA A 76 -5.24 -16.59 -7.13
C ALA A 76 -6.73 -16.29 -6.88
N GLY A 77 -7.53 -16.08 -7.92
CA GLY A 77 -8.95 -15.78 -7.80
C GLY A 77 -9.27 -14.36 -7.35
N LEU A 78 -8.33 -13.43 -7.48
CA LEU A 78 -8.47 -12.03 -7.03
C LEU A 78 -8.89 -11.08 -8.15
N VAL A 79 -8.59 -11.45 -9.39
CA VAL A 79 -8.89 -10.68 -10.60
C VAL A 79 -9.51 -11.60 -11.64
N GLU A 80 -10.44 -11.08 -12.41
CA GLU A 80 -11.03 -11.76 -13.57
C GLU A 80 -10.85 -10.93 -14.83
N ARG A 81 -10.73 -11.63 -15.96
CA ARG A 81 -10.71 -11.04 -17.28
C ARG A 81 -12.08 -11.16 -17.91
N GLN A 82 -12.57 -10.06 -18.45
CA GLN A 82 -13.84 -9.98 -19.15
C GLN A 82 -13.65 -9.26 -20.48
N PRO A 83 -14.49 -9.51 -21.51
CA PRO A 83 -14.47 -8.70 -22.72
C PRO A 83 -14.71 -7.23 -22.37
N ASP A 84 -13.91 -6.34 -22.97
CA ASP A 84 -14.10 -4.90 -22.78
C ASP A 84 -15.43 -4.47 -23.42
N PRO A 85 -16.33 -3.80 -22.67
CA PRO A 85 -17.61 -3.32 -23.22
C PRO A 85 -17.45 -2.36 -24.41
N LYS A 86 -16.35 -1.63 -24.47
CA LYS A 86 -16.05 -0.65 -25.53
C LYS A 86 -15.35 -1.28 -26.75
N HIS A 87 -14.60 -2.37 -26.54
CA HIS A 87 -13.83 -3.04 -27.58
C HIS A 87 -13.86 -4.55 -27.36
N ARG A 88 -14.76 -5.26 -28.01
CA ARG A 88 -14.99 -6.71 -27.85
C ARG A 88 -13.75 -7.59 -28.05
N ARG A 89 -12.71 -7.10 -28.74
CA ARG A 89 -11.45 -7.81 -28.96
C ARG A 89 -10.42 -7.60 -27.84
N ARG A 90 -10.69 -6.70 -26.91
CA ARG A 90 -9.82 -6.45 -25.75
C ARG A 90 -10.39 -7.10 -24.51
N LEU A 91 -9.49 -7.54 -23.65
CA LEU A 91 -9.87 -8.00 -22.32
C LEU A 91 -9.74 -6.85 -21.33
N ALA A 92 -10.73 -6.71 -20.49
CA ALA A 92 -10.73 -5.79 -19.36
C ALA A 92 -10.60 -6.58 -18.07
N LEU A 93 -10.03 -5.92 -17.06
CA LEU A 93 -9.76 -6.48 -15.75
C LEU A 93 -10.76 -5.95 -14.73
N ARG A 94 -11.24 -6.83 -13.88
CA ARG A 94 -12.08 -6.49 -12.72
C ARG A 94 -11.61 -7.27 -11.51
N LEU A 95 -11.79 -6.69 -10.32
CA LEU A 95 -11.61 -7.44 -9.08
C LEU A 95 -12.75 -8.43 -8.91
N THR A 96 -12.43 -9.59 -8.40
CA THR A 96 -13.42 -10.52 -7.84
C THR A 96 -13.84 -10.07 -6.44
N SER A 97 -14.84 -10.72 -5.85
CA SER A 97 -15.16 -10.50 -4.43
C SER A 97 -13.96 -10.78 -3.53
N GLY A 98 -13.16 -11.81 -3.84
CA GLY A 98 -11.91 -12.12 -3.15
C GLY A 98 -10.87 -11.01 -3.26
N GLY A 99 -10.73 -10.38 -4.42
CA GLY A 99 -9.86 -9.23 -4.63
C GLY A 99 -10.28 -8.01 -3.81
N ARG A 100 -11.56 -7.73 -3.74
CA ARG A 100 -12.12 -6.64 -2.91
C ARG A 100 -11.91 -6.90 -1.43
N ASP A 101 -12.13 -8.13 -0.97
CA ASP A 101 -11.90 -8.52 0.42
C ASP A 101 -10.44 -8.35 0.81
N GLU A 102 -9.52 -8.67 -0.09
CA GLU A 102 -8.09 -8.49 0.16
C GLU A 102 -7.70 -7.01 0.29
N LEU A 103 -8.27 -6.12 -0.52
CA LEU A 103 -8.06 -4.68 -0.37
C LEU A 103 -8.63 -4.12 0.93
N ASN A 104 -9.72 -4.68 1.43
CA ASN A 104 -10.37 -4.24 2.66
C ASN A 104 -9.66 -4.75 3.93
N ARG A 105 -8.78 -5.74 3.80
CA ARG A 105 -7.97 -6.21 4.94
C ARG A 105 -6.84 -5.23 5.25
N SER A 106 -6.51 -5.10 6.53
CA SER A 106 -5.31 -4.35 6.94
C SER A 106 -4.05 -5.06 6.43
N PRO A 107 -3.07 -4.31 5.89
CA PRO A 107 -1.81 -4.90 5.47
C PRO A 107 -1.12 -5.66 6.60
N ALA A 108 -0.57 -6.84 6.28
CA ALA A 108 0.20 -7.63 7.24
C ALA A 108 1.44 -6.88 7.77
N SER A 109 2.01 -6.00 6.93
CA SER A 109 3.12 -5.12 7.31
C SER A 109 2.81 -4.22 8.51
N ASN A 110 1.53 -3.93 8.77
CA ASN A 110 1.12 -3.07 9.87
C ASN A 110 0.84 -3.86 11.17
N GLN A 111 0.93 -5.18 11.16
CA GLN A 111 0.53 -6.00 12.30
C GLN A 111 1.36 -5.71 13.56
N MET A 112 2.69 -5.55 13.42
CA MET A 112 3.55 -5.23 14.55
C MET A 112 3.23 -3.84 15.13
N LEU A 113 3.06 -2.86 14.25
CA LEU A 113 2.70 -1.50 14.66
C LEU A 113 1.32 -1.47 15.33
N ARG A 114 0.33 -2.16 14.75
CA ARG A 114 -0.99 -2.29 15.32
C ARG A 114 -0.95 -2.88 16.74
N THR A 115 -0.24 -3.98 16.93
CA THR A 115 -0.08 -4.62 18.23
C THR A 115 0.59 -3.66 19.24
N LYS A 116 1.56 -2.86 18.80
CA LYS A 116 2.19 -1.84 19.64
C LYS A 116 1.18 -0.77 20.06
N LEU A 117 0.40 -0.27 19.10
CA LEU A 117 -0.59 0.79 19.37
C LEU A 117 -1.71 0.30 20.31
N GLU A 118 -2.14 -0.94 20.20
CA GLU A 118 -3.15 -1.56 21.08
C GLU A 118 -2.73 -1.59 22.55
N ARG A 119 -1.42 -1.51 22.84
CA ARG A 119 -0.87 -1.51 24.19
C ARG A 119 -0.65 -0.11 24.75
N LEU A 120 -0.89 0.92 23.98
CA LEU A 120 -0.73 2.29 24.42
C LEU A 120 -1.91 2.76 25.29
N ALA A 121 -1.62 3.65 26.24
CA ALA A 121 -2.65 4.35 26.98
C ALA A 121 -3.47 5.24 26.02
N HIS A 122 -4.71 5.54 26.39
CA HIS A 122 -5.60 6.34 25.56
C HIS A 122 -5.02 7.73 25.22
N SER A 123 -4.36 8.37 26.17
CA SER A 123 -3.67 9.64 25.94
C SER A 123 -2.50 9.54 24.95
N GLU A 124 -1.79 8.41 24.97
CA GLU A 124 -0.69 8.14 24.04
C GLU A 124 -1.23 7.89 22.62
N LEU A 125 -2.33 7.16 22.48
CA LEU A 125 -2.99 6.97 21.19
C LEU A 125 -3.42 8.30 20.58
N ARG A 126 -4.00 9.20 21.38
CA ARG A 126 -4.36 10.55 20.92
C ARG A 126 -3.15 11.35 20.44
N ALA A 127 -2.02 11.22 21.13
CA ALA A 127 -0.78 11.88 20.74
C ALA A 127 -0.27 11.36 19.38
N VAL A 128 -0.35 10.04 19.16
CA VAL A 128 0.00 9.43 17.87
C VAL A 128 -0.95 9.90 16.77
N GLU A 129 -2.25 9.88 17.03
CA GLU A 129 -3.27 10.37 16.08
C GLU A 129 -2.99 11.81 15.69
N ARG A 130 -2.72 12.68 16.68
CA ARG A 130 -2.39 14.09 16.42
C ARG A 130 -1.13 14.26 15.57
N ALA A 131 -0.10 13.46 15.83
CA ALA A 131 1.13 13.48 15.03
C ALA A 131 0.86 13.09 13.57
N ILE A 132 0.05 12.05 13.35
CA ILE A 132 -0.35 11.61 12.01
C ILE A 132 -1.11 12.73 11.29
N GLU A 133 -2.12 13.31 11.91
CA GLU A 133 -2.91 14.41 11.33
C GLU A 133 -2.02 15.59 10.89
N ILE A 134 -1.01 15.93 11.71
CA ILE A 134 -0.08 17.01 11.38
C ILE A 134 0.74 16.66 10.12
N LEU A 135 1.21 15.44 10.02
CA LEU A 135 1.98 14.98 8.86
C LEU A 135 1.13 14.85 7.59
N GLU A 136 -0.12 14.42 7.73
CA GLU A 136 -1.05 14.28 6.60
C GLU A 136 -1.45 15.61 5.96
N ARG A 137 -1.35 16.73 6.66
CA ARG A 137 -1.65 18.06 6.12
C ARG A 137 -0.76 18.48 4.96
N GLY A 138 0.38 17.82 4.79
CA GLY A 138 1.33 18.09 3.72
C GLY A 138 1.18 17.21 2.47
N LEU A 139 0.22 16.27 2.48
CA LEU A 139 0.00 15.33 1.39
C LEU A 139 -1.01 15.85 0.35
#